data_b721d10ee7b3de2c5b0edab26acf9d12
#
_entry.id   b721d10ee7b3de2c5b0edab26acf9d12
#
_cell.length_a   1.000
_cell.length_b   1.000
_cell.length_c   1.000
_cell.angle_alpha   90.00
_cell.angle_beta   90.00
_cell.angle_gamma   90.00
#
_symmetry.space_group_name_H-M   'P 1'
#
loop_
_entity.id
_entity.type
_entity.pdbx_description
1 polymer ?
#
loop_
_entity_poly.entity_id
_entity_poly.type
_entity_poly.pdbx_seq_one_letter_code
_entity_poly.pdbx_strand_id
1 'polypeptide(L)'
;TYLNADCTGKLSINNPFTGRLLDAKKMMARYQGSNTGTAIQLCPAAEYLAVCEGIENGAAIYQESGLPVWACGSAGGMAAMVLPSTVKQLFVFADTDANEVGIKAARRLESRAIAQGIEVRIWQSGMVGMDILDVVTARKAAA
;
A
#
# COMPACT_ATOMS: atom_id res chain seq x y z
N THR A 1 9.94 7.92 -5.59
CA THR A 1 9.05 9.10 -5.74
C THR A 1 9.90 10.34 -5.95
N TYR A 2 9.51 11.17 -6.92
CA TYR A 2 10.14 12.48 -7.14
C TYR A 2 9.34 13.52 -6.35
N LEU A 3 10.06 14.38 -5.61
CA LEU A 3 9.47 15.46 -4.81
C LEU A 3 9.63 16.80 -5.54
N ASN A 4 8.77 17.77 -5.22
CA ASN A 4 8.95 19.16 -5.60
C ASN A 4 10.19 19.78 -4.92
N ALA A 5 10.59 20.96 -5.33
CA ALA A 5 11.87 21.57 -4.92
C ALA A 5 11.97 21.84 -3.41
N ASP A 6 10.85 22.10 -2.74
CA ASP A 6 10.75 22.35 -1.31
C ASP A 6 10.49 21.07 -0.48
N CYS A 7 10.40 19.90 -1.13
CA CYS A 7 10.13 18.60 -0.52
C CYS A 7 8.79 18.50 0.23
N THR A 8 7.85 19.39 0.01
CA THR A 8 6.54 19.41 0.69
C THR A 8 5.51 18.51 0.02
N GLY A 9 5.76 18.04 -1.21
CA GLY A 9 4.83 17.20 -1.95
C GLY A 9 5.45 16.48 -3.14
N LYS A 10 4.63 15.70 -3.83
CA LYS A 10 5.04 14.99 -5.05
C LYS A 10 5.29 15.99 -6.18
N LEU A 11 6.32 15.74 -6.97
CA LEU A 11 6.63 16.53 -8.17
C LEU A 11 5.47 16.44 -9.17
N SER A 12 5.01 17.58 -9.65
CA SER A 12 3.97 17.69 -10.68
C SER A 12 4.57 18.36 -11.91
N ILE A 13 4.84 17.60 -12.94
CA ILE A 13 5.40 18.08 -14.21
C ILE A 13 4.61 17.48 -15.36
N ASN A 14 4.24 18.31 -16.32
CA ASN A 14 3.66 17.81 -17.56
C ASN A 14 4.75 17.43 -18.57
N ASN A 15 4.52 16.34 -19.28
CA ASN A 15 5.35 15.95 -20.41
C ASN A 15 5.30 17.07 -21.47
N PRO A 16 6.44 17.67 -21.87
CA PRO A 16 6.47 18.81 -22.77
C PRO A 16 5.98 18.49 -24.19
N PHE A 17 5.98 17.22 -24.57
CA PHE A 17 5.55 16.77 -25.90
C PHE A 17 4.08 16.33 -25.96
N THR A 18 3.56 15.77 -24.88
CA THR A 18 2.20 15.20 -24.85
C THR A 18 1.23 15.98 -23.99
N GLY A 19 1.69 16.94 -23.19
CA GLY A 19 0.90 17.68 -22.21
C GLY A 19 0.38 16.86 -21.02
N ARG A 20 0.62 15.53 -21.00
CA ARG A 20 0.15 14.65 -19.92
C ARG A 20 0.99 14.83 -18.66
N LEU A 21 0.34 14.77 -17.51
CA LEU A 21 1.03 14.74 -16.22
C LEU A 21 1.94 13.52 -16.15
N LEU A 22 3.21 13.75 -15.82
CA LEU A 22 4.17 12.67 -15.57
C LEU A 22 3.94 12.11 -14.16
N ASP A 23 4.05 10.79 -14.07
CA ASP A 23 3.95 10.10 -12.78
C ASP A 23 5.17 10.43 -11.90
N ALA A 24 4.92 11.02 -10.74
CA ALA A 24 5.97 11.34 -9.78
C ALA A 24 6.58 10.08 -9.11
N LYS A 25 5.90 8.94 -9.20
CA LYS A 25 6.37 7.66 -8.69
C LYS A 25 6.86 6.79 -9.85
N LYS A 26 8.13 6.42 -9.81
CA LYS A 26 8.72 5.48 -10.77
C LYS A 26 9.19 4.23 -10.04
N MET A 27 8.65 3.09 -10.42
CA MET A 27 9.13 1.80 -9.93
C MET A 27 10.19 1.25 -10.90
N MET A 28 11.34 0.91 -10.35
CA MET A 28 12.41 0.25 -11.10
C MET A 28 12.15 -1.26 -11.08
N ALA A 29 12.21 -1.89 -12.24
CA ALA A 29 12.10 -3.33 -12.40
C ALA A 29 13.29 -3.85 -13.21
N ARG A 30 13.83 -5.01 -12.86
CA ARG A 30 14.94 -5.63 -13.58
C ARG A 30 14.51 -6.03 -15.00
N TYR A 31 13.27 -6.51 -15.12
CA TYR A 31 12.58 -6.81 -16.37
C TYR A 31 11.06 -6.69 -16.13
N GLN A 32 10.28 -6.65 -17.19
CA GLN A 32 8.83 -6.53 -17.08
C GLN A 32 8.25 -7.67 -16.22
N GLY A 33 7.50 -7.30 -15.18
CA GLY A 33 6.88 -8.25 -14.26
C GLY A 33 7.77 -8.74 -13.11
N SER A 34 9.06 -8.34 -13.04
CA SER A 34 9.97 -8.80 -11.96
C SER A 34 9.52 -8.37 -10.55
N ASN A 35 8.66 -7.36 -10.45
CA ASN A 35 8.10 -6.90 -9.18
C ASN A 35 6.71 -7.50 -8.89
N THR A 36 6.20 -8.37 -9.78
CA THR A 36 4.88 -9.00 -9.58
C THR A 36 4.94 -9.97 -8.41
N GLY A 37 4.03 -9.81 -7.45
CA GLY A 37 3.95 -10.65 -6.26
C GLY A 37 4.97 -10.34 -5.18
N THR A 38 5.85 -9.34 -5.38
CA THR A 38 6.82 -8.89 -4.37
C THR A 38 6.26 -7.76 -3.52
N ALA A 39 6.87 -7.56 -2.34
CA ALA A 39 6.59 -6.43 -1.47
C ALA A 39 7.87 -5.94 -0.81
N ILE A 40 7.85 -4.70 -0.35
CA ILE A 40 8.89 -4.12 0.51
C ILE A 40 8.58 -4.57 1.92
N GLN A 41 9.44 -5.41 2.48
CA GLN A 41 9.28 -5.98 3.81
C GLN A 41 9.86 -5.01 4.83
N LEU A 42 9.01 -4.28 5.56
CA LEU A 42 9.45 -3.39 6.63
C LEU A 42 9.84 -4.20 7.88
N CYS A 43 9.23 -5.35 8.07
CA CYS A 43 9.54 -6.31 9.13
C CYS A 43 9.43 -7.75 8.58
N PRO A 44 10.08 -8.74 9.21
CA PRO A 44 9.80 -10.15 8.93
C PRO A 44 8.33 -10.48 9.16
N ALA A 45 7.74 -11.32 8.30
CA ALA A 45 6.39 -11.80 8.50
C ALA A 45 6.30 -12.73 9.73
N ALA A 46 5.18 -12.69 10.43
CA ALA A 46 4.84 -13.59 11.53
C ALA A 46 3.54 -14.34 11.20
N GLU A 47 2.87 -14.92 12.21
CA GLU A 47 1.54 -15.52 12.01
C GLU A 47 0.47 -14.49 11.59
N TYR A 48 0.71 -13.21 11.86
CA TYR A 48 -0.08 -12.08 11.39
C TYR A 48 0.80 -11.15 10.56
N LEU A 49 0.21 -10.54 9.55
CA LEU A 49 0.87 -9.62 8.64
C LEU A 49 -0.10 -8.50 8.24
N ALA A 50 0.37 -7.27 8.28
CA ALA A 50 -0.31 -6.13 7.68
C ALA A 50 0.26 -5.86 6.30
N VAL A 51 -0.60 -5.45 5.35
CA VAL A 51 -0.19 -5.05 4.01
C VAL A 51 -0.87 -3.74 3.62
N CYS A 52 -0.15 -2.91 2.88
CA CYS A 52 -0.62 -1.63 2.36
C CYS A 52 0.02 -1.34 1.00
N GLU A 53 -0.36 -0.25 0.35
CA GLU A 53 0.24 0.14 -0.92
C GLU A 53 1.57 0.88 -0.73
N GLY A 54 1.57 1.94 0.07
CA GLY A 54 2.71 2.85 0.25
C GLY A 54 3.63 2.45 1.41
N ILE A 55 4.91 2.80 1.31
CA ILE A 55 5.90 2.60 2.38
C ILE A 55 5.56 3.49 3.58
N GLU A 56 5.12 4.71 3.32
CA GLU A 56 4.73 5.70 4.31
C GLU A 56 3.55 5.18 5.14
N ASN A 57 2.54 4.61 4.48
CA ASN A 57 1.40 3.95 5.14
C ASN A 57 1.88 2.76 5.98
N GLY A 58 2.82 1.97 5.45
CA GLY A 58 3.42 0.84 6.17
C GLY A 58 4.14 1.28 7.45
N ALA A 59 4.90 2.36 7.40
CA ALA A 59 5.57 2.92 8.58
C ALA A 59 4.55 3.40 9.64
N ALA A 60 3.48 4.08 9.21
CA ALA A 60 2.42 4.54 10.11
C ALA A 60 1.70 3.35 10.79
N ILE A 61 1.36 2.31 10.03
CA ILE A 61 0.74 1.08 10.58
C ILE A 61 1.67 0.44 11.61
N TYR A 62 2.95 0.29 11.31
CA TYR A 62 3.91 -0.31 12.23
C TYR A 62 4.04 0.49 13.52
N GLN A 63 4.17 1.82 13.42
CA GLN A 63 4.29 2.71 14.57
C GLN A 63 3.07 2.67 15.50
N GLU A 64 1.86 2.55 14.93
CA GLU A 64 0.63 2.58 15.70
C GLU A 64 0.21 1.21 16.25
N SER A 65 0.53 0.13 15.56
CA SER A 65 0.03 -1.21 15.88
C SER A 65 1.10 -2.21 16.33
N GLY A 66 2.36 -1.98 15.99
CA GLY A 66 3.44 -2.97 16.14
C GLY A 66 3.32 -4.20 15.23
N LEU A 67 2.34 -4.23 14.32
CA LEU A 67 2.17 -5.34 13.39
C LEU A 67 3.35 -5.43 12.40
N PRO A 68 3.82 -6.63 12.05
CA PRO A 68 4.67 -6.80 10.88
C PRO A 68 3.98 -6.27 9.64
N VAL A 69 4.68 -5.44 8.83
CA VAL A 69 4.08 -4.75 7.69
C VAL A 69 4.90 -4.96 6.43
N TRP A 70 4.19 -5.19 5.31
CA TRP A 70 4.74 -5.21 3.97
C TRP A 70 4.03 -4.20 3.06
N ALA A 71 4.81 -3.37 2.36
CA ALA A 71 4.29 -2.39 1.40
C ALA A 71 4.38 -2.96 -0.03
N CYS A 72 3.24 -3.03 -0.72
CA CYS A 72 3.10 -3.68 -2.02
C CYS A 72 3.48 -2.79 -3.22
N GLY A 73 3.74 -1.50 -2.97
CA GLY A 73 4.14 -0.52 -3.98
C GLY A 73 3.02 0.01 -4.87
N SER A 74 1.94 -0.73 -5.04
CA SER A 74 0.75 -0.35 -5.81
C SER A 74 -0.42 -1.30 -5.53
N ALA A 75 -1.64 -0.90 -5.92
CA ALA A 75 -2.82 -1.76 -5.88
C ALA A 75 -2.61 -3.06 -6.68
N GLY A 76 -1.99 -2.98 -7.87
CA GLY A 76 -1.64 -4.18 -8.66
C GLY A 76 -0.66 -5.10 -7.94
N GLY A 77 0.33 -4.53 -7.26
CA GLY A 77 1.27 -5.26 -6.39
C GLY A 77 0.54 -5.95 -5.24
N MET A 78 -0.37 -5.25 -4.57
CA MET A 78 -1.21 -5.81 -3.49
C MET A 78 -2.04 -7.00 -3.99
N ALA A 79 -2.75 -6.84 -5.11
CA ALA A 79 -3.57 -7.91 -5.67
C ALA A 79 -2.76 -9.17 -6.04
N ALA A 80 -1.51 -9.00 -6.46
CA ALA A 80 -0.62 -10.09 -6.92
C ALA A 80 0.30 -10.63 -5.82
N MET A 81 0.37 -10.00 -4.64
CA MET A 81 1.34 -10.32 -3.60
C MET A 81 1.33 -11.79 -3.21
N VAL A 82 2.52 -12.38 -3.06
CA VAL A 82 2.69 -13.75 -2.56
C VAL A 82 2.81 -13.72 -1.05
N LEU A 83 1.91 -14.41 -0.38
CA LEU A 83 1.87 -14.50 1.09
C LEU A 83 2.78 -15.64 1.58
N PRO A 84 3.58 -15.41 2.64
CA PRO A 84 4.31 -16.49 3.29
C PRO A 84 3.35 -17.51 3.91
N SER A 85 3.74 -18.79 3.89
CA SER A 85 2.96 -19.90 4.48
C SER A 85 2.80 -19.81 5.99
N THR A 86 3.63 -19.00 6.66
CA THR A 86 3.55 -18.75 8.10
C THR A 86 2.38 -17.87 8.50
N VAL A 87 1.85 -17.05 7.57
CA VAL A 87 0.75 -16.10 7.85
C VAL A 87 -0.56 -16.86 8.09
N LYS A 88 -1.22 -16.56 9.21
CA LYS A 88 -2.55 -17.05 9.59
C LYS A 88 -3.61 -15.97 9.53
N GLN A 89 -3.22 -14.75 9.82
CA GLN A 89 -4.10 -13.57 9.80
C GLN A 89 -3.48 -12.47 8.95
N LEU A 90 -4.28 -11.90 8.05
CA LEU A 90 -3.87 -10.82 7.16
C LEU A 90 -4.74 -9.59 7.40
N PHE A 91 -4.09 -8.46 7.65
CA PHE A 91 -4.70 -7.14 7.77
C PHE A 91 -4.38 -6.34 6.51
N VAL A 92 -5.39 -6.02 5.70
CA VAL A 92 -5.21 -5.29 4.44
C VAL A 92 -5.66 -3.85 4.64
N PHE A 93 -4.73 -2.91 4.53
CA PHE A 93 -5.01 -1.48 4.57
C PHE A 93 -5.11 -0.96 3.15
N ALA A 94 -6.35 -0.76 2.69
CA ALA A 94 -6.64 -0.31 1.34
C ALA A 94 -6.89 1.20 1.30
N ASP A 95 -6.27 1.87 0.34
CA ASP A 95 -6.52 3.29 0.11
C ASP A 95 -7.98 3.50 -0.34
N THR A 96 -8.58 4.60 0.12
CA THR A 96 -9.97 4.95 -0.20
C THR A 96 -10.01 5.88 -1.40
N ASP A 97 -9.87 5.31 -2.59
CA ASP A 97 -9.88 6.02 -3.86
C ASP A 97 -11.30 6.17 -4.43
N ALA A 98 -11.56 7.27 -5.12
CA ALA A 98 -12.84 7.49 -5.82
C ALA A 98 -13.14 6.46 -6.92
N ASN A 99 -12.12 5.81 -7.49
CA ASN A 99 -12.22 4.79 -8.54
C ASN A 99 -12.20 3.35 -7.99
N GLU A 100 -12.16 3.18 -6.67
CA GLU A 100 -12.17 1.91 -5.96
C GLU A 100 -11.03 0.93 -6.34
N VAL A 101 -9.91 1.42 -6.86
CA VAL A 101 -8.78 0.57 -7.28
C VAL A 101 -8.16 -0.13 -6.07
N GLY A 102 -7.94 0.58 -4.97
CA GLY A 102 -7.38 0.03 -3.73
C GLY A 102 -8.25 -1.09 -3.15
N ILE A 103 -9.56 -0.85 -2.98
CA ILE A 103 -10.45 -1.87 -2.42
C ILE A 103 -10.63 -3.08 -3.34
N LYS A 104 -10.67 -2.89 -4.66
CA LYS A 104 -10.73 -4.02 -5.62
C LYS A 104 -9.47 -4.88 -5.55
N ALA A 105 -8.30 -4.27 -5.38
CA ALA A 105 -7.04 -4.99 -5.17
C ALA A 105 -7.05 -5.77 -3.85
N ALA A 106 -7.49 -5.13 -2.75
CA ALA A 106 -7.63 -5.76 -1.44
C ALA A 106 -8.55 -6.98 -1.48
N ARG A 107 -9.71 -6.88 -2.15
CA ARG A 107 -10.65 -8.00 -2.33
C ARG A 107 -10.07 -9.17 -3.12
N ARG A 108 -9.25 -8.89 -4.14
CA ARG A 108 -8.53 -9.94 -4.89
C ARG A 108 -7.52 -10.65 -4.00
N LEU A 109 -6.76 -9.91 -3.21
CA LEU A 109 -5.83 -10.49 -2.24
C LEU A 109 -6.57 -11.31 -1.18
N GLU A 110 -7.66 -10.78 -0.62
CA GLU A 110 -8.54 -11.45 0.34
C GLU A 110 -9.00 -12.82 -0.18
N SER A 111 -9.57 -12.86 -1.39
CA SER A 111 -10.05 -14.11 -1.98
C SER A 111 -8.95 -15.16 -2.10
N ARG A 112 -7.73 -14.74 -2.48
CA ARG A 112 -6.56 -15.64 -2.57
C ARG A 112 -6.05 -16.10 -1.21
N ALA A 113 -6.07 -15.22 -0.21
CA ALA A 113 -5.66 -15.52 1.15
C ALA A 113 -6.64 -16.50 1.84
N ILE A 114 -7.93 -16.26 1.69
CA ILE A 114 -8.98 -17.18 2.21
C ILE A 114 -8.84 -18.58 1.60
N ALA A 115 -8.57 -18.66 0.29
CA ALA A 115 -8.33 -19.94 -0.38
C ALA A 115 -7.09 -20.70 0.16
N GLN A 116 -6.18 -20.00 0.84
CA GLN A 116 -5.00 -20.57 1.54
C GLN A 116 -5.28 -20.82 3.03
N GLY A 117 -6.50 -20.60 3.52
CA GLY A 117 -6.87 -20.79 4.92
C GLY A 117 -6.44 -19.63 5.84
N ILE A 118 -6.15 -18.46 5.27
CA ILE A 118 -5.75 -17.26 6.02
C ILE A 118 -6.99 -16.45 6.37
N GLU A 119 -7.13 -16.06 7.64
CA GLU A 119 -8.16 -15.09 8.07
C GLU A 119 -7.78 -13.69 7.56
N VAL A 120 -8.75 -12.96 6.97
CA VAL A 120 -8.49 -11.63 6.40
C VAL A 120 -9.39 -10.57 7.01
N ARG A 121 -8.81 -9.41 7.29
CA ARG A 121 -9.53 -8.19 7.67
C ARG A 121 -9.08 -7.05 6.77
N ILE A 122 -10.04 -6.37 6.13
CA ILE A 122 -9.77 -5.20 5.31
C ILE A 122 -10.17 -3.95 6.08
N TRP A 123 -9.25 -2.97 6.10
CA TRP A 123 -9.47 -1.65 6.66
C TRP A 123 -9.44 -0.58 5.56
N GLN A 124 -10.31 0.41 5.65
CA GLN A 124 -10.32 1.65 4.87
C GLN A 124 -10.64 2.84 5.77
N SER A 125 -10.19 4.04 5.41
CA SER A 125 -10.43 5.27 6.20
C SER A 125 -11.92 5.65 6.30
N GLY A 126 -12.77 5.19 5.40
CA GLY A 126 -14.15 5.63 5.26
C GLY A 126 -14.32 7.00 4.57
N MET A 127 -13.24 7.70 4.27
CA MET A 127 -13.24 9.01 3.60
C MET A 127 -12.42 8.95 2.32
N VAL A 128 -13.05 9.33 1.20
CA VAL A 128 -12.39 9.32 -0.11
C VAL A 128 -11.17 10.25 -0.11
N GLY A 129 -10.05 9.75 -0.61
CA GLY A 129 -8.78 10.48 -0.69
C GLY A 129 -7.95 10.47 0.59
N MET A 130 -8.43 9.83 1.68
CA MET A 130 -7.64 9.63 2.90
C MET A 130 -7.08 8.21 2.96
N ASP A 131 -5.83 8.10 3.38
CA ASP A 131 -5.18 6.84 3.69
C ASP A 131 -4.93 6.66 5.20
N ILE A 132 -4.25 5.59 5.60
CA ILE A 132 -3.99 5.33 7.03
C ILE A 132 -3.04 6.35 7.64
N LEU A 133 -2.08 6.87 6.87
CA LEU A 133 -1.15 7.90 7.34
C LEU A 133 -1.89 9.20 7.68
N ASP A 134 -2.86 9.59 6.85
CA ASP A 134 -3.70 10.77 7.09
C ASP A 134 -4.49 10.63 8.39
N VAL A 135 -5.09 9.45 8.60
CA VAL A 135 -5.88 9.15 9.82
C VAL A 135 -4.99 9.19 11.07
N VAL A 136 -3.81 8.60 11.03
CA VAL A 136 -2.86 8.60 12.14
C VAL A 136 -2.37 10.02 12.43
N THR A 137 -2.04 10.79 11.40
CA THR A 137 -1.57 12.17 11.54
C THR A 137 -2.64 13.06 12.16
N ALA A 138 -3.89 12.96 11.69
CA ALA A 138 -5.01 13.71 12.24
C ALA A 138 -5.27 13.38 13.73
N ARG A 139 -5.16 12.11 14.11
CA ARG A 139 -5.28 11.68 15.51
C ARG A 139 -4.21 12.29 16.41
N LYS A 140 -2.95 12.30 15.95
CA LYS A 140 -1.83 12.88 16.72
C LYS A 140 -1.92 14.39 16.84
N ALA A 141 -2.49 15.08 15.86
CA ALA A 141 -2.73 16.52 15.94
C ALA A 141 -3.88 16.91 16.88
N ALA A 142 -4.78 15.96 17.20
CA ALA A 142 -5.93 16.19 18.07
C ALA A 142 -5.69 15.77 19.54
N ALA A 143 -4.53 15.15 19.84
CA ALA A 143 -4.15 14.68 21.18
C ALA A 143 -3.22 15.64 21.90
#